data_f5c2b9eedaeefaca4f3cc2a78c3559da
#
_entry.id   f5c2b9eedaeefaca4f3cc2a78c3559da
#
_cell.length_a   1.000
_cell.length_b   1.000
_cell.length_c   1.000
_cell.angle_alpha   90.00
_cell.angle_beta   90.00
_cell.angle_gamma   90.00
#
_symmetry.space_group_name_H-M   'P 1'
#
loop_
_entity.id
_entity.type
_entity.pdbx_description
1 polymer ?
#
loop_
_entity_poly.entity_id
_entity_poly.type
_entity_poly.pdbx_seq_one_letter_code
_entity_poly.pdbx_strand_id
1 'polypeptide(L)'
;MKNKLINTLAFVGIALISTACSQNTQSQVQQPNETPDKPWSVRMVESEMARWPESWQLDFQPKLKWDYCHGLELQAMLDVYDRYGDDKIYEYALAYADTMVNADGTIKMYKREEFSLDRVNSGKFLFRIYEQTKDEKYKKALALMRSQFEDHPRNEDGGFWHKKIYPNQVWLDGIYMGAPFYAEYAFRNNEVGVYQDIINQFMMAARHTYDPKTDLYKHACDVSRKEKWADPVTGQSQHSWGRALGWYA
;
A
#
# COMPACT_ATOMS: atom_id res chain seq x y z
N MET A 1 64.13 12.52 49.73
CA MET A 1 64.41 11.87 51.03
C MET A 1 63.72 10.53 50.99
N LYS A 2 64.54 9.46 50.87
CA LYS A 2 64.70 8.34 51.80
C LYS A 2 63.42 7.56 52.09
N ASN A 3 63.22 6.32 51.96
CA ASN A 3 64.07 5.12 51.96
C ASN A 3 63.13 3.92 51.76
N LYS A 4 63.53 2.95 50.95
CA LYS A 4 64.03 1.62 51.32
C LYS A 4 62.95 0.59 51.74
N LEU A 5 62.82 -0.44 50.95
CA LEU A 5 63.32 -1.83 51.12
C LEU A 5 62.60 -2.64 52.23
N ILE A 6 62.11 -3.83 51.95
CA ILE A 6 62.84 -5.08 51.96
C ILE A 6 61.90 -6.27 51.66
N ASN A 7 62.45 -7.19 50.90
CA ASN A 7 62.09 -8.57 50.63
C ASN A 7 61.50 -9.38 51.79
N THR A 8 60.73 -10.41 51.47
CA THR A 8 61.05 -11.76 51.87
C THR A 8 60.32 -12.81 51.02
N LEU A 9 61.12 -13.74 50.50
CA LEU A 9 60.69 -15.00 49.91
C LEU A 9 60.15 -15.96 50.98
N ALA A 10 59.18 -16.78 50.64
CA ALA A 10 59.02 -18.10 51.22
C ALA A 10 58.43 -19.08 50.19
N PHE A 11 59.22 -20.09 49.92
CA PHE A 11 58.89 -21.31 49.18
C PHE A 11 58.07 -22.27 50.03
N VAL A 12 57.38 -23.20 49.35
CA VAL A 12 56.86 -24.55 49.71
C VAL A 12 55.39 -24.63 49.30
N GLY A 13 54.93 -25.55 48.52
CA GLY A 13 55.23 -26.92 48.21
C GLY A 13 54.26 -27.45 47.15
N ILE A 14 54.74 -28.36 46.40
CA ILE A 14 54.12 -29.11 45.33
C ILE A 14 53.02 -30.03 45.88
N ALA A 15 51.80 -29.97 45.28
CA ALA A 15 50.88 -31.10 45.29
C ALA A 15 50.29 -31.25 43.90
N LEU A 16 50.79 -32.24 43.17
CA LEU A 16 50.24 -32.74 41.94
C LEU A 16 48.90 -33.46 42.24
N ILE A 17 47.80 -32.86 41.84
CA ILE A 17 46.54 -33.57 41.72
C ILE A 17 46.22 -33.62 40.23
N SER A 18 46.45 -34.78 39.66
CA SER A 18 45.97 -35.14 38.30
C SER A 18 44.46 -35.32 38.32
N THR A 19 43.74 -34.27 37.92
CA THR A 19 42.34 -34.38 37.64
C THR A 19 42.17 -34.60 36.13
N ALA A 20 41.68 -35.76 35.76
CA ALA A 20 41.32 -36.11 34.40
C ALA A 20 40.26 -35.13 33.93
N CYS A 21 40.61 -34.24 33.00
CA CYS A 21 39.67 -33.47 32.24
C CYS A 21 38.89 -34.40 31.29
N SER A 22 37.66 -34.75 31.64
CA SER A 22 36.70 -35.25 30.66
C SER A 22 36.59 -34.21 29.57
N GLN A 23 37.06 -34.55 28.38
CA GLN A 23 36.74 -33.79 27.17
C GLN A 23 35.22 -33.87 26.92
N ASN A 24 34.55 -32.84 27.37
CA ASN A 24 33.16 -32.61 26.99
C ASN A 24 33.19 -32.21 25.52
N THR A 25 32.98 -33.18 24.63
CA THR A 25 32.73 -32.95 23.21
C THR A 25 31.37 -32.22 23.13
N GLN A 26 31.40 -30.90 23.27
CA GLN A 26 30.30 -30.10 22.83
C GLN A 26 30.17 -30.35 21.32
N SER A 27 29.20 -31.14 20.94
CA SER A 27 28.69 -31.18 19.59
C SER A 27 28.36 -29.74 19.23
N GLN A 28 29.21 -29.10 18.43
CA GLN A 28 28.82 -27.88 17.76
C GLN A 28 27.59 -28.25 16.89
N VAL A 29 26.41 -27.91 17.38
CA VAL A 29 25.22 -27.83 16.54
C VAL A 29 25.63 -26.83 15.47
N GLN A 30 25.97 -27.33 14.28
CA GLN A 30 26.11 -26.51 13.09
C GLN A 30 24.77 -25.75 12.97
N GLN A 31 24.79 -24.46 13.26
CA GLN A 31 23.70 -23.62 12.85
C GLN A 31 23.54 -23.83 11.33
N PRO A 32 22.32 -24.11 10.84
CA PRO A 32 22.12 -24.22 9.43
C PRO A 32 22.69 -22.94 8.81
N ASN A 33 23.46 -23.07 7.72
CA ASN A 33 23.91 -21.96 6.90
C ASN A 33 22.66 -21.14 6.57
N GLU A 34 22.42 -20.09 7.36
CA GLU A 34 21.37 -19.12 7.03
C GLU A 34 21.83 -18.44 5.75
N THR A 35 21.30 -18.92 4.62
CA THR A 35 21.22 -18.08 3.43
C THR A 35 20.65 -16.75 3.92
N PRO A 36 21.29 -15.59 3.61
CA PRO A 36 20.82 -14.30 4.10
C PRO A 36 19.32 -14.21 3.86
N ASP A 37 18.57 -14.03 4.96
CA ASP A 37 17.13 -14.13 4.96
C ASP A 37 16.58 -13.14 3.92
N LYS A 38 15.86 -13.62 2.92
CA LYS A 38 15.26 -12.74 1.91
C LYS A 38 14.42 -11.67 2.61
N PRO A 39 14.46 -10.42 2.16
CA PRO A 39 13.63 -9.37 2.71
C PRO A 39 12.14 -9.79 2.79
N TRP A 40 11.46 -9.41 3.86
CA TRP A 40 10.06 -9.77 4.05
C TRP A 40 9.17 -9.38 2.88
N SER A 41 9.42 -8.22 2.25
CA SER A 41 8.69 -7.77 1.06
C SER A 41 8.84 -8.74 -0.12
N VAL A 42 10.05 -9.25 -0.37
CA VAL A 42 10.29 -10.26 -1.42
C VAL A 42 9.57 -11.57 -1.07
N ARG A 43 9.69 -12.03 0.19
CA ARG A 43 9.00 -13.25 0.64
C ARG A 43 7.48 -13.16 0.51
N MET A 44 6.91 -12.00 0.82
CA MET A 44 5.47 -11.74 0.65
C MET A 44 5.06 -11.84 -0.83
N VAL A 45 5.77 -11.17 -1.72
CA VAL A 45 5.48 -11.21 -3.17
C VAL A 45 5.62 -12.63 -3.71
N GLU A 46 6.69 -13.34 -3.40
CA GLU A 46 6.88 -14.73 -3.81
C GLU A 46 5.75 -15.64 -3.30
N SER A 47 5.30 -15.41 -2.06
CA SER A 47 4.19 -16.16 -1.46
C SER A 47 2.86 -15.91 -2.19
N GLU A 48 2.57 -14.65 -2.55
CA GLU A 48 1.36 -14.33 -3.30
C GLU A 48 1.40 -14.90 -4.72
N MET A 49 2.51 -14.75 -5.43
CA MET A 49 2.69 -15.32 -6.77
C MET A 49 2.60 -16.86 -6.76
N ALA A 50 3.14 -17.53 -5.74
CA ALA A 50 3.03 -18.98 -5.59
C ALA A 50 1.61 -19.44 -5.27
N ARG A 51 0.86 -18.67 -4.48
CA ARG A 51 -0.53 -18.92 -4.12
C ARG A 51 -1.48 -18.68 -5.29
N TRP A 52 -1.20 -17.65 -6.08
CA TRP A 52 -1.99 -17.18 -7.20
C TRP A 52 -1.15 -17.13 -8.48
N PRO A 53 -0.89 -18.28 -9.15
CA PRO A 53 -0.06 -18.31 -10.36
C PRO A 53 -0.59 -17.42 -11.49
N GLU A 54 -1.92 -17.27 -11.57
CA GLU A 54 -2.58 -16.35 -12.47
C GLU A 54 -2.84 -15.01 -11.76
N SER A 55 -2.23 -13.94 -12.18
CA SER A 55 -2.26 -12.64 -11.48
C SER A 55 -3.66 -12.04 -11.27
N TRP A 56 -4.64 -12.42 -12.10
CA TRP A 56 -6.02 -12.00 -11.92
C TRP A 56 -6.72 -12.66 -10.71
N GLN A 57 -6.13 -13.71 -10.13
CA GLN A 57 -6.65 -14.40 -8.94
C GLN A 57 -6.25 -13.74 -7.63
N LEU A 58 -5.38 -12.72 -7.66
CA LEU A 58 -5.06 -11.93 -6.47
C LEU A 58 -6.31 -11.57 -5.67
N ASP A 59 -6.17 -11.40 -4.37
CA ASP A 59 -7.29 -11.12 -3.45
C ASP A 59 -8.37 -12.23 -3.48
N PHE A 60 -7.94 -13.51 -3.63
CA PHE A 60 -8.83 -14.70 -3.58
C PHE A 60 -9.97 -14.65 -4.60
N GLN A 61 -9.75 -14.04 -5.77
CA GLN A 61 -10.83 -13.85 -6.73
C GLN A 61 -11.12 -15.13 -7.56
N PRO A 62 -12.37 -15.60 -7.59
CA PRO A 62 -12.76 -16.76 -8.41
C PRO A 62 -13.04 -16.39 -9.88
N LYS A 63 -13.01 -15.10 -10.21
CA LYS A 63 -13.27 -14.55 -11.55
C LYS A 63 -12.58 -13.21 -11.72
N LEU A 64 -12.43 -12.76 -12.97
CA LEU A 64 -11.84 -11.46 -13.30
C LEU A 64 -12.53 -10.33 -12.51
N LYS A 65 -11.73 -9.48 -11.92
CA LYS A 65 -12.20 -8.33 -11.15
C LYS A 65 -11.21 -7.16 -11.33
N TRP A 66 -11.76 -5.96 -11.48
CA TRP A 66 -11.00 -4.70 -11.45
C TRP A 66 -11.39 -3.97 -10.17
N ASP A 67 -10.60 -4.11 -9.12
CA ASP A 67 -10.90 -3.55 -7.80
C ASP A 67 -9.65 -3.06 -7.08
N TYR A 68 -9.83 -2.25 -6.05
CA TYR A 68 -8.75 -1.56 -5.34
C TYR A 68 -7.68 -2.50 -4.77
N CYS A 69 -8.03 -3.70 -4.32
CA CYS A 69 -7.08 -4.67 -3.81
C CYS A 69 -6.01 -5.03 -4.85
N HIS A 70 -6.43 -5.33 -6.09
CA HIS A 70 -5.48 -5.62 -7.18
C HIS A 70 -4.52 -4.44 -7.43
N GLY A 71 -5.06 -3.21 -7.48
CA GLY A 71 -4.23 -2.02 -7.66
C GLY A 71 -3.22 -1.81 -6.53
N LEU A 72 -3.64 -2.08 -5.29
CA LEU A 72 -2.76 -1.98 -4.12
C LEU A 72 -1.65 -3.02 -4.17
N GLU A 73 -1.99 -4.28 -4.38
CA GLU A 73 -1.05 -5.38 -4.39
C GLU A 73 -0.05 -5.28 -5.54
N LEU A 74 -0.54 -5.01 -6.77
CA LEU A 74 0.33 -4.85 -7.93
C LEU A 74 1.25 -3.64 -7.81
N GLN A 75 0.78 -2.54 -7.22
CA GLN A 75 1.63 -1.38 -6.93
C GLN A 75 2.75 -1.76 -5.95
N ALA A 76 2.42 -2.46 -4.87
CA ALA A 76 3.40 -2.91 -3.89
C ALA A 76 4.39 -3.93 -4.48
N MET A 77 3.91 -4.84 -5.35
CA MET A 77 4.78 -5.77 -6.08
C MET A 77 5.76 -5.03 -6.99
N LEU A 78 5.31 -4.02 -7.73
CA LEU A 78 6.19 -3.20 -8.56
C LEU A 78 7.19 -2.37 -7.73
N ASP A 79 6.85 -1.95 -6.50
CA ASP A 79 7.81 -1.31 -5.58
C ASP A 79 8.93 -2.30 -5.19
N VAL A 80 8.58 -3.57 -5.01
CA VAL A 80 9.56 -4.64 -4.75
C VAL A 80 10.42 -4.90 -5.99
N TYR A 81 9.82 -4.93 -7.19
CA TYR A 81 10.55 -5.01 -8.45
C TYR A 81 11.55 -3.86 -8.61
N ASP A 82 11.14 -2.63 -8.41
CA ASP A 82 12.03 -1.45 -8.52
C ASP A 82 13.21 -1.53 -7.55
N ARG A 83 12.99 -2.15 -6.40
CA ARG A 83 14.03 -2.27 -5.37
C ARG A 83 15.02 -3.41 -5.61
N TYR A 84 14.57 -4.54 -6.14
CA TYR A 84 15.34 -5.79 -6.18
C TYR A 84 15.57 -6.34 -7.59
N GLY A 85 14.85 -5.87 -8.60
CA GLY A 85 15.08 -6.17 -10.01
C GLY A 85 14.67 -7.59 -10.44
N ASP A 86 13.73 -8.25 -9.77
CA ASP A 86 13.23 -9.56 -10.19
C ASP A 86 12.16 -9.39 -11.27
N ASP A 87 12.52 -9.64 -12.53
CA ASP A 87 11.67 -9.50 -13.70
C ASP A 87 10.36 -10.32 -13.63
N LYS A 88 10.34 -11.43 -12.90
CA LYS A 88 9.12 -12.23 -12.71
C LYS A 88 8.01 -11.45 -12.03
N ILE A 89 8.36 -10.53 -11.13
CA ILE A 89 7.39 -9.67 -10.46
C ILE A 89 6.78 -8.69 -11.46
N TYR A 90 7.59 -8.10 -12.31
CA TYR A 90 7.11 -7.23 -13.38
C TYR A 90 6.23 -7.98 -14.39
N GLU A 91 6.68 -9.15 -14.84
CA GLU A 91 5.93 -10.00 -15.78
C GLU A 91 4.56 -10.40 -15.19
N TYR A 92 4.50 -10.67 -13.88
CA TYR A 92 3.26 -10.99 -13.19
C TYR A 92 2.28 -9.79 -13.18
N ALA A 93 2.77 -8.58 -12.91
CA ALA A 93 1.95 -7.36 -12.98
C ALA A 93 1.52 -7.04 -14.41
N LEU A 94 2.41 -7.23 -15.39
CA LEU A 94 2.12 -7.07 -16.81
C LEU A 94 1.04 -8.06 -17.27
N ALA A 95 1.10 -9.32 -16.84
CA ALA A 95 0.09 -10.32 -17.18
C ALA A 95 -1.33 -9.94 -16.69
N TYR A 96 -1.44 -9.30 -15.51
CA TYR A 96 -2.72 -8.75 -15.07
C TYR A 96 -3.17 -7.59 -15.96
N ALA A 97 -2.27 -6.65 -16.28
CA ALA A 97 -2.58 -5.53 -17.15
C ALA A 97 -3.05 -6.01 -18.54
N ASP A 98 -2.36 -6.98 -19.13
CA ASP A 98 -2.71 -7.58 -20.42
C ASP A 98 -4.06 -8.31 -20.38
N THR A 99 -4.35 -8.98 -19.27
CA THR A 99 -5.63 -9.66 -19.06
C THR A 99 -6.78 -8.66 -19.00
N MET A 100 -6.58 -7.51 -18.35
CA MET A 100 -7.66 -6.56 -18.05
C MET A 100 -7.85 -5.46 -19.07
N VAL A 101 -6.78 -5.03 -19.76
CA VAL A 101 -6.82 -3.90 -20.70
C VAL A 101 -6.91 -4.39 -22.13
N ASN A 102 -7.99 -4.03 -22.83
CA ASN A 102 -8.19 -4.34 -24.25
C ASN A 102 -7.35 -3.45 -25.16
N ALA A 103 -7.14 -3.85 -26.41
CA ALA A 103 -6.33 -3.12 -27.39
C ALA A 103 -6.83 -1.68 -27.66
N ASP A 104 -8.12 -1.42 -27.48
CA ASP A 104 -8.71 -0.10 -27.63
C ASP A 104 -8.57 0.79 -26.40
N GLY A 105 -8.01 0.25 -25.27
CA GLY A 105 -7.86 0.93 -24.01
C GLY A 105 -9.06 0.79 -23.05
N THR A 106 -10.10 0.07 -23.44
CA THR A 106 -11.18 -0.27 -22.50
C THR A 106 -10.69 -1.27 -21.47
N ILE A 107 -11.25 -1.22 -20.27
CA ILE A 107 -10.81 -2.06 -19.14
C ILE A 107 -11.96 -3.00 -18.77
N LYS A 108 -11.66 -4.31 -18.75
CA LYS A 108 -12.64 -5.31 -18.31
C LYS A 108 -13.07 -5.04 -16.88
N MET A 109 -14.36 -5.16 -16.61
CA MET A 109 -14.97 -4.96 -15.28
C MET A 109 -14.88 -3.52 -14.74
N TYR A 110 -14.36 -2.55 -15.51
CA TYR A 110 -14.43 -1.13 -15.18
C TYR A 110 -15.59 -0.48 -15.95
N LYS A 111 -16.39 0.27 -15.22
CA LYS A 111 -17.47 1.09 -15.77
C LYS A 111 -17.33 2.50 -15.24
N ARG A 112 -16.96 3.42 -16.12
CA ARG A 112 -16.72 4.82 -15.79
C ARG A 112 -17.91 5.47 -15.08
N GLU A 113 -19.12 5.17 -15.52
CA GLU A 113 -20.38 5.72 -15.03
C GLU A 113 -20.78 5.23 -13.62
N GLU A 114 -20.08 4.25 -13.05
CA GLU A 114 -20.20 3.88 -11.64
C GLU A 114 -19.55 4.92 -10.72
N PHE A 115 -18.69 5.77 -11.27
CA PHE A 115 -17.95 6.79 -10.53
C PHE A 115 -17.37 6.26 -9.22
N SER A 116 -16.74 5.10 -9.28
CA SER A 116 -16.14 4.45 -8.13
C SER A 116 -14.67 4.86 -7.99
N LEU A 117 -14.31 5.52 -6.89
CA LEU A 117 -12.91 5.83 -6.60
C LEU A 117 -12.08 4.55 -6.35
N ASP A 118 -12.68 3.51 -5.77
CA ASP A 118 -12.00 2.21 -5.61
C ASP A 118 -11.49 1.65 -6.95
N ARG A 119 -12.29 1.82 -8.00
CA ARG A 119 -11.91 1.34 -9.34
C ARG A 119 -10.79 2.15 -9.97
N VAL A 120 -10.61 3.40 -9.54
CA VAL A 120 -9.49 4.24 -9.97
C VAL A 120 -8.19 3.76 -9.34
N ASN A 121 -8.21 3.33 -8.08
CA ASN A 121 -7.02 2.78 -7.42
C ASN A 121 -6.41 1.62 -8.20
N SER A 122 -7.25 0.79 -8.82
CA SER A 122 -6.80 -0.36 -9.63
C SER A 122 -5.90 0.03 -10.80
N GLY A 123 -5.94 1.28 -11.25
CA GLY A 123 -5.17 1.74 -12.41
C GLY A 123 -3.83 2.38 -12.09
N LYS A 124 -3.50 2.57 -10.83
CA LYS A 124 -2.24 3.26 -10.47
C LYS A 124 -0.99 2.54 -11.00
N PHE A 125 -0.96 1.22 -10.96
CA PHE A 125 0.18 0.44 -11.45
C PHE A 125 0.35 0.56 -12.99
N LEU A 126 -0.71 0.90 -13.75
CA LEU A 126 -0.63 1.05 -15.21
C LEU A 126 0.31 2.17 -15.65
N PHE A 127 0.57 3.17 -14.82
CA PHE A 127 1.58 4.20 -15.16
C PHE A 127 2.95 3.57 -15.37
N ARG A 128 3.36 2.65 -14.49
CA ARG A 128 4.65 1.94 -14.60
C ARG A 128 4.65 0.97 -15.79
N ILE A 129 3.55 0.25 -16.00
CA ILE A 129 3.43 -0.64 -17.16
C ILE A 129 3.54 0.16 -18.47
N TYR A 130 2.85 1.29 -18.59
CA TYR A 130 2.96 2.15 -19.76
C TYR A 130 4.37 2.73 -19.91
N GLU A 131 5.01 3.12 -18.81
CA GLU A 131 6.36 3.70 -18.85
C GLU A 131 7.38 2.73 -19.43
N GLN A 132 7.28 1.44 -19.16
CA GLN A 132 8.19 0.43 -19.66
C GLN A 132 7.80 -0.09 -21.04
N THR A 133 6.52 -0.37 -21.29
CA THR A 133 6.05 -0.99 -22.53
C THR A 133 5.88 0.00 -23.68
N LYS A 134 5.52 1.25 -23.37
CA LYS A 134 5.06 2.28 -24.32
C LYS A 134 3.87 1.83 -25.17
N ASP A 135 3.13 0.79 -24.73
CA ASP A 135 1.94 0.33 -25.43
C ASP A 135 0.77 1.31 -25.24
N GLU A 136 0.28 1.86 -26.34
CA GLU A 136 -0.76 2.89 -26.37
C GLU A 136 -2.09 2.44 -25.73
N LYS A 137 -2.35 1.12 -25.61
CA LYS A 137 -3.55 0.64 -24.92
C LYS A 137 -3.60 1.06 -23.45
N TYR A 138 -2.45 1.05 -22.77
CA TYR A 138 -2.37 1.47 -21.36
C TYR A 138 -2.54 2.98 -21.20
N LYS A 139 -1.99 3.78 -22.13
CA LYS A 139 -2.20 5.22 -22.14
C LYS A 139 -3.67 5.57 -22.33
N LYS A 140 -4.37 4.88 -23.24
CA LYS A 140 -5.81 5.04 -23.44
C LYS A 140 -6.60 4.63 -22.21
N ALA A 141 -6.22 3.54 -21.55
CA ALA A 141 -6.85 3.09 -20.30
C ALA A 141 -6.68 4.13 -19.18
N LEU A 142 -5.50 4.69 -19.01
CA LEU A 142 -5.23 5.78 -18.07
C LEU A 142 -6.08 7.03 -18.40
N ALA A 143 -6.19 7.41 -19.68
CA ALA A 143 -7.03 8.52 -20.10
C ALA A 143 -8.52 8.26 -19.86
N LEU A 144 -9.01 7.04 -20.10
CA LEU A 144 -10.37 6.63 -19.76
C LEU A 144 -10.66 6.79 -18.27
N MET A 145 -9.73 6.35 -17.40
CA MET A 145 -9.91 6.50 -15.95
C MET A 145 -9.82 7.95 -15.51
N ARG A 146 -8.90 8.74 -16.11
CA ARG A 146 -8.81 10.18 -15.87
C ARG A 146 -10.11 10.90 -16.19
N SER A 147 -10.77 10.52 -17.29
CA SER A 147 -12.03 11.14 -17.70
C SER A 147 -13.17 11.00 -16.68
N GLN A 148 -13.09 10.02 -15.77
CA GLN A 148 -14.06 9.89 -14.68
C GLN A 148 -14.12 11.15 -13.81
N PHE A 149 -13.00 11.85 -13.61
CA PHE A 149 -12.93 13.03 -12.75
C PHE A 149 -13.54 14.29 -13.35
N GLU A 150 -13.85 14.31 -14.66
CA GLU A 150 -14.42 15.46 -15.36
C GLU A 150 -15.84 15.75 -14.88
N ASP A 151 -16.62 14.71 -14.66
CA ASP A 151 -18.03 14.78 -14.26
C ASP A 151 -18.33 13.88 -13.04
N HIS A 152 -17.32 13.52 -12.27
CA HIS A 152 -17.48 12.77 -11.03
C HIS A 152 -18.44 13.50 -10.09
N PRO A 153 -19.49 12.85 -9.58
CA PRO A 153 -20.44 13.49 -8.67
C PRO A 153 -19.76 14.09 -7.45
N ARG A 154 -20.21 15.27 -7.06
CA ARG A 154 -19.62 16.03 -5.95
C ARG A 154 -20.70 16.47 -4.97
N ASN A 155 -20.28 16.69 -3.75
CA ASN A 155 -21.04 17.40 -2.73
C ASN A 155 -21.12 18.90 -3.07
N GLU A 156 -21.97 19.62 -2.35
CA GLU A 156 -22.13 21.07 -2.49
C GLU A 156 -20.84 21.89 -2.25
N ASP A 157 -19.92 21.36 -1.45
CA ASP A 157 -18.61 21.94 -1.18
C ASP A 157 -17.49 21.43 -2.11
N GLY A 158 -17.84 20.63 -3.13
CA GLY A 158 -16.94 20.15 -4.17
C GLY A 158 -16.27 18.79 -3.90
N GLY A 159 -16.50 18.17 -2.74
CA GLY A 159 -15.96 16.84 -2.41
C GLY A 159 -16.50 15.73 -3.29
N PHE A 160 -15.65 14.86 -3.78
CA PHE A 160 -16.07 13.69 -4.56
C PHE A 160 -16.92 12.74 -3.71
N TRP A 161 -18.00 12.23 -4.29
CA TRP A 161 -18.65 11.05 -3.73
C TRP A 161 -17.71 9.86 -3.83
N HIS A 162 -17.71 9.02 -2.81
CA HIS A 162 -16.87 7.82 -2.87
C HIS A 162 -17.25 6.88 -4.03
N LYS A 163 -18.54 6.73 -4.29
CA LYS A 163 -19.15 6.03 -5.44
C LYS A 163 -20.49 6.63 -5.76
N LYS A 164 -20.94 6.49 -7.00
CA LYS A 164 -22.28 6.94 -7.41
C LYS A 164 -23.41 6.33 -6.57
N ILE A 165 -23.26 5.06 -6.17
CA ILE A 165 -24.24 4.36 -5.32
C ILE A 165 -24.23 4.82 -3.85
N TYR A 166 -23.30 5.69 -3.47
CA TYR A 166 -23.18 6.29 -2.14
C TYR A 166 -23.24 7.83 -2.26
N PRO A 167 -24.41 8.38 -2.63
CA PRO A 167 -24.52 9.81 -2.89
C PRO A 167 -24.20 10.63 -1.64
N ASN A 168 -23.49 11.74 -1.84
CA ASN A 168 -23.03 12.67 -0.80
C ASN A 168 -22.08 12.08 0.27
N GLN A 169 -21.55 10.88 0.07
CA GLN A 169 -20.65 10.27 1.04
C GLN A 169 -19.19 10.57 0.70
N VAL A 170 -18.48 11.16 1.66
CA VAL A 170 -17.04 11.36 1.67
C VAL A 170 -16.43 10.31 2.60
N TRP A 171 -15.53 9.49 2.09
CA TRP A 171 -14.81 8.49 2.86
C TRP A 171 -13.31 8.80 2.84
N LEU A 172 -12.62 8.56 3.95
CA LEU A 172 -11.16 8.69 4.01
C LEU A 172 -10.48 7.79 2.97
N ASP A 173 -11.03 6.59 2.77
CA ASP A 173 -10.59 5.64 1.74
C ASP A 173 -10.54 6.29 0.34
N GLY A 174 -11.52 7.12 -0.01
CA GLY A 174 -11.62 7.77 -1.31
C GLY A 174 -10.42 8.66 -1.63
N ILE A 175 -9.77 9.23 -0.62
CA ILE A 175 -8.58 10.05 -0.82
C ILE A 175 -7.44 9.20 -1.37
N TYR A 176 -7.13 8.06 -0.75
CA TYR A 176 -6.13 7.13 -1.26
C TYR A 176 -6.49 6.54 -2.61
N MET A 177 -7.78 6.21 -2.79
CA MET A 177 -8.26 5.54 -3.99
C MET A 177 -8.16 6.44 -5.24
N GLY A 178 -8.48 7.72 -5.11
CA GLY A 178 -8.57 8.65 -6.24
C GLY A 178 -7.41 9.63 -6.38
N ALA A 179 -7.02 10.30 -5.29
CA ALA A 179 -6.12 11.43 -5.36
C ALA A 179 -4.72 11.11 -5.90
N PRO A 180 -4.04 10.01 -5.52
CA PRO A 180 -2.73 9.67 -6.08
C PRO A 180 -2.78 9.41 -7.59
N PHE A 181 -3.80 8.70 -8.08
CA PHE A 181 -3.97 8.51 -9.52
C PHE A 181 -4.16 9.84 -10.25
N TYR A 182 -5.03 10.70 -9.71
CA TYR A 182 -5.33 12.00 -10.30
C TYR A 182 -4.11 12.91 -10.35
N ALA A 183 -3.32 12.91 -9.26
CA ALA A 183 -2.07 13.68 -9.18
C ALA A 183 -1.00 13.17 -10.16
N GLU A 184 -0.81 11.86 -10.23
CA GLU A 184 0.16 11.21 -11.12
C GLU A 184 -0.18 11.49 -12.59
N TYR A 185 -1.47 11.33 -12.95
CA TYR A 185 -1.91 11.63 -14.31
C TYR A 185 -1.69 13.11 -14.64
N ALA A 186 -2.05 14.02 -13.73
CA ALA A 186 -1.87 15.45 -13.92
C ALA A 186 -0.39 15.82 -14.07
N PHE A 187 0.49 15.24 -13.27
CA PHE A 187 1.93 15.46 -13.38
C PHE A 187 2.47 15.02 -14.74
N ARG A 188 2.15 13.80 -15.17
CA ARG A 188 2.63 13.22 -16.43
C ARG A 188 2.09 13.95 -17.68
N ASN A 189 0.93 14.57 -17.58
CA ASN A 189 0.27 15.27 -18.68
C ASN A 189 0.28 16.80 -18.55
N ASN A 190 1.02 17.35 -17.56
CA ASN A 190 1.13 18.79 -17.30
C ASN A 190 -0.22 19.49 -17.05
N GLU A 191 -1.16 18.82 -16.38
CA GLU A 191 -2.47 19.35 -16.02
C GLU A 191 -2.42 20.13 -14.69
N VAL A 192 -1.67 21.23 -14.65
CA VAL A 192 -1.41 21.98 -13.39
C VAL A 192 -2.68 22.55 -12.73
N GLY A 193 -3.75 22.77 -13.51
CA GLY A 193 -5.01 23.34 -13.03
C GLY A 193 -5.78 22.47 -12.04
N VAL A 194 -5.48 21.15 -11.95
CA VAL A 194 -6.21 20.22 -11.09
C VAL A 194 -5.61 20.08 -9.69
N TYR A 195 -4.40 20.55 -9.45
CA TYR A 195 -3.75 20.37 -8.13
C TYR A 195 -4.52 21.02 -7.00
N GLN A 196 -5.14 22.18 -7.24
CA GLN A 196 -5.96 22.83 -6.23
C GLN A 196 -7.20 21.99 -5.88
N ASP A 197 -7.80 21.34 -6.86
CA ASP A 197 -8.92 20.42 -6.62
C ASP A 197 -8.47 19.23 -5.76
N ILE A 198 -7.33 18.63 -6.08
CA ILE A 198 -6.76 17.53 -5.30
C ILE A 198 -6.54 17.95 -3.84
N ILE A 199 -5.91 19.11 -3.60
CA ILE A 199 -5.71 19.65 -2.25
C ILE A 199 -7.05 19.84 -1.53
N ASN A 200 -8.05 20.36 -2.25
CA ASN A 200 -9.39 20.56 -1.69
C ASN A 200 -10.03 19.24 -1.27
N GLN A 201 -9.81 18.12 -2.00
CA GLN A 201 -10.34 16.81 -1.60
C GLN A 201 -9.78 16.40 -0.23
N PHE A 202 -8.47 16.56 0.02
CA PHE A 202 -7.88 16.29 1.32
C PHE A 202 -8.47 17.18 2.42
N MET A 203 -8.57 18.48 2.16
CA MET A 203 -9.10 19.45 3.14
C MET A 203 -10.57 19.17 3.48
N MET A 204 -11.39 18.79 2.48
CA MET A 204 -12.80 18.45 2.70
C MET A 204 -12.95 17.14 3.47
N ALA A 205 -12.19 16.10 3.13
CA ALA A 205 -12.19 14.85 3.87
C ALA A 205 -11.84 15.10 5.35
N ALA A 206 -10.79 15.89 5.62
CA ALA A 206 -10.42 16.25 6.99
C ALA A 206 -11.56 17.00 7.70
N ARG A 207 -12.13 18.04 7.07
CA ARG A 207 -13.19 18.85 7.64
C ARG A 207 -14.44 18.05 8.00
N HIS A 208 -14.85 17.14 7.12
CA HIS A 208 -16.06 16.35 7.31
C HIS A 208 -15.89 15.20 8.31
N THR A 209 -14.68 14.69 8.49
CA THR A 209 -14.46 13.48 9.29
C THR A 209 -13.77 13.71 10.64
N TYR A 210 -13.14 14.88 10.85
CA TYR A 210 -12.50 15.20 12.13
C TYR A 210 -13.52 15.33 13.27
N ASP A 211 -13.29 14.60 14.36
CA ASP A 211 -14.09 14.66 15.58
C ASP A 211 -13.28 15.32 16.71
N PRO A 212 -13.61 16.58 17.08
CA PRO A 212 -12.85 17.31 18.10
C PRO A 212 -12.99 16.75 19.51
N LYS A 213 -13.97 15.83 19.75
CA LYS A 213 -14.14 15.20 21.07
C LYS A 213 -13.13 14.09 21.31
N THR A 214 -12.71 13.41 20.26
CA THR A 214 -11.80 12.27 20.34
C THR A 214 -10.43 12.57 19.75
N ASP A 215 -10.28 13.71 19.07
CA ASP A 215 -9.08 14.10 18.30
C ASP A 215 -8.71 13.07 17.21
N LEU A 216 -9.73 12.39 16.68
CA LEU A 216 -9.59 11.38 15.63
C LEU A 216 -10.45 11.72 14.42
N TYR A 217 -10.14 11.10 13.31
CA TYR A 217 -10.98 11.15 12.12
C TYR A 217 -11.96 9.97 12.12
N LYS A 218 -13.22 10.25 11.82
CA LYS A 218 -14.25 9.24 11.51
C LYS A 218 -13.97 8.69 10.11
N HIS A 219 -14.34 7.42 9.85
CA HIS A 219 -13.99 6.81 8.58
C HIS A 219 -14.75 7.42 7.38
N ALA A 220 -15.92 7.98 7.60
CA ALA A 220 -16.76 8.56 6.57
C ALA A 220 -17.71 9.63 7.11
N CYS A 221 -18.23 10.46 6.21
CA CYS A 221 -19.32 11.41 6.44
C CYS A 221 -20.32 11.33 5.29
N ASP A 222 -21.61 11.27 5.62
CA ASP A 222 -22.68 11.59 4.69
C ASP A 222 -23.05 13.08 4.86
N VAL A 223 -22.59 13.91 3.91
CA VAL A 223 -22.82 15.36 3.95
C VAL A 223 -24.32 15.70 3.90
N SER A 224 -25.14 14.84 3.30
CA SER A 224 -26.61 15.01 3.29
C SER A 224 -27.30 14.62 4.60
N ARG A 225 -26.63 13.87 5.49
CA ARG A 225 -27.16 13.39 6.80
C ARG A 225 -28.38 12.48 6.69
N LYS A 226 -28.56 11.82 5.55
CA LYS A 226 -29.75 10.98 5.30
C LYS A 226 -29.49 9.50 5.54
N GLU A 227 -28.23 9.10 5.58
CA GLU A 227 -27.87 7.71 5.81
C GLU A 227 -28.12 7.33 7.29
N LYS A 228 -28.63 6.11 7.49
CA LYS A 228 -28.98 5.61 8.84
C LYS A 228 -27.79 5.50 9.79
N TRP A 229 -26.58 5.30 9.23
CA TRP A 229 -25.35 5.20 10.00
C TRP A 229 -24.75 6.57 10.36
N ALA A 230 -25.17 7.63 9.69
CA ALA A 230 -24.65 8.98 9.86
C ALA A 230 -25.23 9.65 11.11
N ASP A 231 -24.41 10.40 11.81
CA ASP A 231 -24.86 11.27 12.86
C ASP A 231 -25.83 12.34 12.30
N PRO A 232 -27.01 12.53 12.86
CA PRO A 232 -28.02 13.43 12.27
C PRO A 232 -27.64 14.92 12.31
N VAL A 233 -26.64 15.30 13.11
CA VAL A 233 -26.16 16.68 13.21
C VAL A 233 -24.90 16.91 12.38
N THR A 234 -23.94 16.02 12.48
CA THR A 234 -22.63 16.17 11.83
C THR A 234 -22.50 15.44 10.49
N GLY A 235 -23.31 14.41 10.26
CA GLY A 235 -23.18 13.51 9.12
C GLY A 235 -22.08 12.46 9.28
N GLN A 236 -21.29 12.52 10.34
CA GLN A 236 -20.15 11.64 10.58
C GLN A 236 -20.59 10.21 10.91
N SER A 237 -19.77 9.24 10.52
CA SER A 237 -19.91 7.88 10.99
C SER A 237 -19.62 7.79 12.50
N GLN A 238 -20.18 6.76 13.16
CA GLN A 238 -19.96 6.54 14.60
C GLN A 238 -18.55 6.07 14.93
N HIS A 239 -17.83 5.52 13.93
CA HIS A 239 -16.57 4.83 14.15
C HIS A 239 -15.38 5.57 13.54
N SER A 240 -14.28 5.61 14.31
CA SER A 240 -12.92 5.85 13.79
C SER A 240 -12.31 4.48 13.47
N TRP A 241 -11.88 4.29 12.23
CA TRP A 241 -11.34 3.02 11.76
C TRP A 241 -9.89 3.18 11.32
N GLY A 242 -8.98 2.43 11.97
CA GLY A 242 -7.53 2.53 11.72
C GLY A 242 -7.13 2.37 10.26
N ARG A 243 -7.76 1.42 9.51
CA ARG A 243 -7.50 1.26 8.08
C ARG A 243 -7.87 2.52 7.28
N ALA A 244 -9.05 3.10 7.52
CA ALA A 244 -9.48 4.30 6.83
C ALA A 244 -8.57 5.49 7.13
N LEU A 245 -8.12 5.63 8.39
CA LEU A 245 -7.15 6.65 8.76
C LEU A 245 -5.80 6.41 8.05
N GLY A 246 -5.35 5.16 7.97
CA GLY A 246 -4.14 4.80 7.23
C GLY A 246 -4.23 5.09 5.72
N TRP A 247 -5.41 5.04 5.12
CA TRP A 247 -5.61 5.47 3.73
C TRP A 247 -5.48 7.00 3.56
N TYR A 248 -5.83 7.76 4.58
CA TYR A 248 -5.77 9.22 4.53
C TYR A 248 -4.37 9.77 4.83
N ALA A 249 -3.62 9.12 5.74
CA ALA A 249 -2.29 9.54 6.19
C ALA A 249 -1.19 9.30 5.14
#